data_931713ba8b4d7343bfe51b713e65b5a9
#
_entry.id   931713ba8b4d7343bfe51b713e65b5a9
#
_cell.length_a   1.000
_cell.length_b   1.000
_cell.length_c   1.000
_cell.angle_alpha   90.00
_cell.angle_beta   90.00
_cell.angle_gamma   90.00
#
_symmetry.space_group_name_H-M   'P 1'
#
loop_
_entity.id
_entity.type
_entity.pdbx_description
1 polymer ?
#
loop_
_entity_poly.entity_id
_entity_poly.type
_entity_poly.pdbx_seq_one_letter_code
_entity_poly.pdbx_strand_id
1 'polypeptide(L)'
;IGLMIGYAVAWCIGKVDFSAVQSFGGVNIPLPFKYGLDFDFSAFIALGLVFLITAIEAYGDITANSLISGEPVEGKTFIKRASGGILADGFNSMLAGVLNSFPNSVFAQNNGMIQLTGVASRYVGYYIAGCLILLGLFPGVGLIFSLMPEPVLGGATLLMFGTVASAGIRIIAAQKINRKATLVMALSFSLGLSVEMVPDILCHFPETIKNIFSSGITTGGVTAIVSNVLIRMKE
;
A
#
# COMPACT_ATOMS: atom_id res chain seq x y z
N ILE A 1 -4.30 3.78 -21.34
CA ILE A 1 -5.26 3.80 -22.47
C ILE A 1 -6.64 3.38 -21.95
N GLY A 2 -6.82 2.21 -21.29
CA GLY A 2 -8.13 1.73 -20.81
C GLY A 2 -8.85 2.73 -19.90
N LEU A 3 -8.15 3.31 -18.92
CA LEU A 3 -8.71 4.36 -18.05
C LEU A 3 -9.16 5.59 -18.85
N MET A 4 -8.37 6.03 -19.81
CA MET A 4 -8.73 7.21 -20.63
C MET A 4 -9.96 6.95 -21.48
N ILE A 5 -10.05 5.77 -22.10
CA ILE A 5 -11.22 5.38 -22.90
C ILE A 5 -12.45 5.25 -21.99
N GLY A 6 -12.31 4.54 -20.85
CA GLY A 6 -13.39 4.38 -19.89
C GLY A 6 -13.91 5.72 -19.35
N TYR A 7 -12.99 6.66 -19.06
CA TYR A 7 -13.35 8.00 -18.62
C TYR A 7 -14.07 8.81 -19.71
N ALA A 8 -13.57 8.73 -20.97
CA ALA A 8 -14.22 9.39 -22.10
C ALA A 8 -15.64 8.84 -22.34
N VAL A 9 -15.81 7.51 -22.27
CA VAL A 9 -17.14 6.89 -22.38
C VAL A 9 -18.06 7.35 -21.23
N ALA A 10 -17.56 7.37 -20.00
CA ALA A 10 -18.33 7.82 -18.84
C ALA A 10 -18.76 9.29 -18.96
N TRP A 11 -17.90 10.13 -19.52
CA TRP A 11 -18.25 11.53 -19.84
C TRP A 11 -19.33 11.61 -20.92
N CYS A 12 -19.21 10.85 -22.01
CA CYS A 12 -20.22 10.83 -23.07
C CYS A 12 -21.61 10.36 -22.58
N ILE A 13 -21.64 9.49 -21.56
CA ILE A 13 -22.89 9.01 -20.95
C ILE A 13 -23.45 10.00 -19.90
N GLY A 14 -22.73 11.10 -19.61
CA GLY A 14 -23.15 12.10 -18.63
C GLY A 14 -22.96 11.68 -17.18
N LYS A 15 -22.07 10.72 -16.90
CA LYS A 15 -21.73 10.25 -15.54
C LYS A 15 -20.65 11.08 -14.86
N VAL A 16 -20.04 12.04 -15.55
CA VAL A 16 -18.97 12.90 -15.05
C VAL A 16 -19.44 14.34 -15.11
N ASP A 17 -19.50 14.99 -13.95
CA ASP A 17 -19.85 16.41 -13.83
C ASP A 17 -18.59 17.23 -13.56
N PHE A 18 -18.20 18.05 -14.53
CA PHE A 18 -17.06 18.96 -14.44
C PHE A 18 -17.38 20.32 -13.82
N SER A 19 -18.61 20.57 -13.40
CA SER A 19 -18.99 21.87 -12.81
C SER A 19 -18.18 22.20 -11.56
N ALA A 20 -17.82 21.18 -10.78
CA ALA A 20 -16.98 21.29 -9.60
C ALA A 20 -15.53 21.73 -9.90
N VAL A 21 -15.02 21.45 -11.12
CA VAL A 21 -13.64 21.79 -11.50
C VAL A 21 -13.45 23.30 -11.67
N GLN A 22 -14.50 24.01 -12.06
CA GLN A 22 -14.44 25.47 -12.29
C GLN A 22 -14.23 26.27 -11.01
N SER A 23 -14.56 25.70 -9.85
CA SER A 23 -14.39 26.34 -8.54
C SER A 23 -12.99 26.19 -7.94
N PHE A 24 -12.14 25.33 -8.50
CA PHE A 24 -10.79 25.04 -8.01
C PHE A 24 -9.69 25.57 -8.95
N GLY A 25 -9.68 26.90 -9.14
CA GLY A 25 -8.61 27.58 -9.87
C GLY A 25 -7.51 28.04 -8.91
N GLY A 26 -6.27 27.63 -9.15
CA GLY A 26 -5.10 28.14 -8.42
C GLY A 26 -4.05 27.08 -8.08
N VAL A 27 -2.90 27.57 -7.63
CA VAL A 27 -1.82 26.75 -7.06
C VAL A 27 -2.01 26.67 -5.57
N ASN A 28 -2.01 25.46 -5.01
CA ASN A 28 -2.09 25.25 -3.58
C ASN A 28 -0.72 24.75 -3.05
N ILE A 29 -0.09 25.58 -2.22
CA ILE A 29 1.17 25.22 -1.58
C ILE A 29 0.85 24.71 -0.17
N PRO A 30 1.21 23.48 0.19
CA PRO A 30 0.95 22.97 1.53
C PRO A 30 1.76 23.77 2.56
N LEU A 31 1.06 24.33 3.56
CA LEU A 31 1.69 25.04 4.67
C LEU A 31 2.10 24.03 5.74
N PRO A 32 3.40 23.96 6.11
CA PRO A 32 3.84 23.07 7.20
C PRO A 32 3.13 23.39 8.51
N PHE A 33 2.81 22.35 9.29
CA PHE A 33 2.21 22.46 10.63
C PHE A 33 0.94 23.31 10.70
N LYS A 34 0.13 23.33 9.67
CA LYS A 34 -1.11 24.14 9.59
C LYS A 34 -2.07 23.88 10.77
N TYR A 35 -2.13 22.66 11.27
CA TYR A 35 -3.01 22.26 12.37
C TYR A 35 -2.32 22.23 13.73
N GLY A 36 -1.06 22.67 13.81
CA GLY A 36 -0.25 22.61 15.02
C GLY A 36 0.38 21.24 15.25
N LEU A 37 0.99 21.10 16.41
CA LEU A 37 1.56 19.84 16.90
C LEU A 37 0.93 19.53 18.25
N ASP A 38 0.38 18.35 18.37
CA ASP A 38 -0.08 17.78 19.63
C ASP A 38 0.48 16.37 19.79
N PHE A 39 0.68 15.93 21.02
CA PHE A 39 1.21 14.62 21.32
C PHE A 39 0.29 13.86 22.26
N ASP A 40 -0.33 12.82 21.75
CA ASP A 40 -1.09 11.86 22.53
C ASP A 40 -0.35 10.52 22.61
N PHE A 41 -0.06 10.09 23.84
CA PHE A 41 0.71 8.86 24.09
C PHE A 41 -0.03 7.60 23.65
N SER A 42 -1.36 7.59 23.75
CA SER A 42 -2.19 6.45 23.31
C SER A 42 -2.17 6.31 21.79
N ALA A 43 -2.34 7.43 21.09
CA ALA A 43 -2.22 7.48 19.63
C ALA A 43 -0.80 7.08 19.17
N PHE A 44 0.24 7.52 19.87
CA PHE A 44 1.63 7.15 19.55
C PHE A 44 1.86 5.64 19.61
N ILE A 45 1.36 4.97 20.66
CA ILE A 45 1.50 3.50 20.76
C ILE A 45 0.70 2.80 19.68
N ALA A 46 -0.55 3.21 19.45
CA ALA A 46 -1.40 2.60 18.44
C ALA A 46 -0.80 2.74 17.02
N LEU A 47 -0.38 3.95 16.65
CA LEU A 47 0.28 4.21 15.38
C LEU A 47 1.64 3.50 15.28
N GLY A 48 2.41 3.42 16.37
CA GLY A 48 3.68 2.70 16.40
C GLY A 48 3.52 1.22 16.03
N LEU A 49 2.48 0.55 16.52
CA LEU A 49 2.16 -0.83 16.14
C LEU A 49 1.79 -0.94 14.65
N VAL A 50 0.99 -0.01 14.14
CA VAL A 50 0.65 0.03 12.72
C VAL A 50 1.91 0.23 11.87
N PHE A 51 2.80 1.16 12.24
CA PHE A 51 4.06 1.38 11.52
C PHE A 51 5.00 0.17 11.53
N LEU A 52 5.02 -0.64 12.59
CA LEU A 52 5.78 -1.90 12.58
C LEU A 52 5.25 -2.86 11.50
N ILE A 53 3.94 -2.94 11.34
CA ILE A 53 3.30 -3.80 10.33
C ILE A 53 3.58 -3.24 8.93
N THR A 54 3.45 -1.93 8.75
CA THR A 54 3.77 -1.26 7.48
C THR A 54 5.24 -1.47 7.09
N ALA A 55 6.17 -1.50 8.05
CA ALA A 55 7.57 -1.80 7.78
C ALA A 55 7.77 -3.25 7.27
N ILE A 56 6.98 -4.21 7.77
CA ILE A 56 7.00 -5.60 7.30
C ILE A 56 6.40 -5.69 5.89
N GLU A 57 5.32 -4.98 5.63
CA GLU A 57 4.72 -4.85 4.29
C GLU A 57 5.73 -4.26 3.31
N ALA A 58 6.38 -3.15 3.67
CA ALA A 58 7.43 -2.51 2.88
C ALA A 58 8.59 -3.48 2.57
N TYR A 59 9.01 -4.29 3.54
CA TYR A 59 10.01 -5.33 3.31
C TYR A 59 9.55 -6.36 2.27
N GLY A 60 8.29 -6.79 2.33
CA GLY A 60 7.67 -7.68 1.36
C GLY A 60 7.67 -7.10 -0.04
N ASP A 61 7.26 -5.85 -0.19
CA ASP A 61 7.21 -5.15 -1.47
C ASP A 61 8.59 -4.89 -2.07
N ILE A 62 9.58 -4.55 -1.25
CA ILE A 62 10.98 -4.40 -1.70
C ILE A 62 11.52 -5.75 -2.18
N THR A 63 11.16 -6.85 -1.50
CA THR A 63 11.51 -8.20 -1.93
C THR A 63 10.87 -8.54 -3.27
N ALA A 64 9.57 -8.28 -3.42
CA ALA A 64 8.83 -8.48 -4.67
C ALA A 64 9.45 -7.67 -5.82
N ASN A 65 9.69 -6.39 -5.58
CA ASN A 65 10.30 -5.49 -6.56
C ASN A 65 11.69 -5.97 -6.98
N SER A 66 12.51 -6.41 -6.03
CA SER A 66 13.85 -6.96 -6.31
C SER A 66 13.76 -8.22 -7.18
N LEU A 67 12.87 -9.15 -6.86
CA LEU A 67 12.66 -10.37 -7.65
C LEU A 67 12.22 -10.07 -9.09
N ILE A 68 11.25 -9.17 -9.23
CA ILE A 68 10.71 -8.78 -10.54
C ILE A 68 11.78 -8.07 -11.38
N SER A 69 12.64 -7.29 -10.74
CA SER A 69 13.73 -6.55 -11.37
C SER A 69 14.98 -7.42 -11.65
N GLY A 70 14.95 -8.71 -11.30
CA GLY A 70 16.10 -9.61 -11.46
C GLY A 70 17.26 -9.33 -10.49
N GLU A 71 16.98 -8.64 -9.40
CA GLU A 71 17.96 -8.26 -8.38
C GLU A 71 18.01 -9.28 -7.24
N PRO A 72 19.18 -9.47 -6.59
CA PRO A 72 19.30 -10.43 -5.50
C PRO A 72 18.41 -10.07 -4.32
N VAL A 73 17.76 -11.07 -3.72
CA VAL A 73 16.91 -10.95 -2.53
C VAL A 73 17.54 -11.50 -1.26
N GLU A 74 18.83 -11.79 -1.33
CA GLU A 74 19.63 -12.32 -0.21
C GLU A 74 20.98 -11.58 -0.10
N GLY A 75 21.60 -11.71 1.06
CA GLY A 75 22.93 -11.17 1.33
C GLY A 75 22.94 -9.69 1.72
N LYS A 76 24.16 -9.16 1.92
CA LYS A 76 24.37 -7.79 2.45
C LYS A 76 23.78 -6.70 1.55
N THR A 77 23.81 -6.89 0.23
CA THR A 77 23.29 -5.91 -0.73
C THR A 77 21.78 -5.78 -0.61
N PHE A 78 21.07 -6.89 -0.47
CA PHE A 78 19.63 -6.88 -0.27
C PHE A 78 19.24 -6.24 1.08
N ILE A 79 19.93 -6.62 2.17
CA ILE A 79 19.67 -6.04 3.49
C ILE A 79 19.84 -4.51 3.46
N LYS A 80 20.90 -4.00 2.80
CA LYS A 80 21.12 -2.56 2.66
C LYS A 80 19.99 -1.90 1.85
N ARG A 81 19.50 -2.54 0.80
CA ARG A 81 18.38 -2.05 -0.03
C ARG A 81 17.09 -2.02 0.78
N ALA A 82 16.76 -3.11 1.48
CA ALA A 82 15.57 -3.21 2.30
C ALA A 82 15.57 -2.18 3.44
N SER A 83 16.69 -2.08 4.17
CA SER A 83 16.85 -1.09 5.23
C SER A 83 16.72 0.34 4.71
N GLY A 84 17.36 0.67 3.56
CA GLY A 84 17.26 1.97 2.94
C GLY A 84 15.84 2.29 2.46
N GLY A 85 15.12 1.31 1.92
CA GLY A 85 13.74 1.48 1.45
C GLY A 85 12.77 1.75 2.61
N ILE A 86 12.86 0.96 3.70
CA ILE A 86 12.03 1.15 4.90
C ILE A 86 12.31 2.51 5.55
N LEU A 87 13.59 2.91 5.61
CA LEU A 87 13.97 4.21 6.16
C LEU A 87 13.44 5.36 5.30
N ALA A 88 13.48 5.21 3.97
CA ALA A 88 12.92 6.21 3.05
C ALA A 88 11.40 6.33 3.19
N ASP A 89 10.69 5.21 3.38
CA ASP A 89 9.24 5.19 3.59
C ASP A 89 8.87 5.90 4.91
N GLY A 90 9.57 5.60 6.00
CA GLY A 90 9.37 6.29 7.28
C GLY A 90 9.68 7.78 7.21
N PHE A 91 10.76 8.17 6.53
CA PHE A 91 11.10 9.58 6.32
C PHE A 91 10.03 10.31 5.49
N ASN A 92 9.52 9.67 4.46
CA ASN A 92 8.46 10.22 3.62
C ASN A 92 7.14 10.38 4.40
N SER A 93 6.79 9.43 5.27
CA SER A 93 5.64 9.53 6.17
C SER A 93 5.79 10.68 7.18
N MET A 94 7.00 10.89 7.71
CA MET A 94 7.30 12.03 8.56
C MET A 94 7.11 13.35 7.81
N LEU A 95 7.61 13.45 6.59
CA LEU A 95 7.45 14.63 5.74
C LEU A 95 5.97 14.89 5.40
N ALA A 96 5.21 13.83 5.13
CA ALA A 96 3.77 13.92 4.90
C ALA A 96 3.05 14.52 6.12
N GLY A 97 3.39 14.08 7.34
CA GLY A 97 2.85 14.63 8.57
C GLY A 97 3.16 16.12 8.74
N VAL A 98 4.41 16.54 8.46
CA VAL A 98 4.81 17.96 8.47
C VAL A 98 3.97 18.79 7.49
N LEU A 99 3.64 18.24 6.33
CA LEU A 99 2.84 18.88 5.29
C LEU A 99 1.31 18.68 5.47
N ASN A 100 0.89 18.17 6.63
CA ASN A 100 -0.52 17.93 7.01
C ASN A 100 -1.22 16.92 6.07
N SER A 101 -0.49 15.91 5.62
CA SER A 101 -1.00 14.80 4.84
C SER A 101 -1.00 13.51 5.65
N PHE A 102 -1.59 12.46 5.11
CA PHE A 102 -1.59 11.13 5.71
C PHE A 102 -0.23 10.46 5.57
N PRO A 103 0.11 9.51 6.48
CA PRO A 103 1.29 8.68 6.32
C PRO A 103 1.29 7.98 4.96
N ASN A 104 2.46 7.86 4.38
CA ASN A 104 2.64 7.13 3.13
C ASN A 104 2.97 5.67 3.42
N SER A 105 2.72 4.81 2.46
CA SER A 105 3.17 3.43 2.42
C SER A 105 3.64 3.08 1.01
N VAL A 106 4.40 1.99 0.90
CA VAL A 106 4.76 1.42 -0.39
C VAL A 106 3.50 0.96 -1.12
N PHE A 107 3.47 1.16 -2.42
CA PHE A 107 2.31 0.87 -3.25
C PHE A 107 2.55 -0.40 -4.08
N ALA A 108 2.15 -1.55 -3.54
CA ALA A 108 2.37 -2.88 -4.11
C ALA A 108 1.87 -3.02 -5.56
N GLN A 109 0.84 -2.26 -5.94
CA GLN A 109 0.29 -2.25 -7.30
C GLN A 109 1.33 -1.83 -8.35
N ASN A 110 2.34 -1.04 -7.97
CA ASN A 110 3.44 -0.69 -8.87
C ASN A 110 4.28 -1.90 -9.27
N ASN A 111 4.44 -2.89 -8.39
CA ASN A 111 5.11 -4.15 -8.71
C ASN A 111 4.36 -4.89 -9.83
N GLY A 112 3.03 -4.86 -9.82
CA GLY A 112 2.21 -5.38 -10.89
C GLY A 112 2.44 -4.65 -12.22
N MET A 113 2.57 -3.31 -12.17
CA MET A 113 2.85 -2.52 -13.38
C MET A 113 4.22 -2.82 -13.96
N ILE A 114 5.25 -3.00 -13.11
CA ILE A 114 6.58 -3.42 -13.56
C ILE A 114 6.51 -4.78 -14.27
N GLN A 115 5.76 -5.74 -13.73
CA GLN A 115 5.59 -7.05 -14.36
C GLN A 115 4.89 -6.96 -15.72
N LEU A 116 3.85 -6.14 -15.83
CA LEU A 116 3.09 -5.96 -17.06
C LEU A 116 3.88 -5.25 -18.17
N THR A 117 4.66 -4.25 -17.80
CA THR A 117 5.37 -3.40 -18.74
C THR A 117 6.79 -3.88 -19.04
N GLY A 118 7.38 -4.67 -18.13
CA GLY A 118 8.78 -5.08 -18.18
C GLY A 118 9.76 -3.92 -17.87
N VAL A 119 9.27 -2.76 -17.43
CA VAL A 119 10.09 -1.58 -17.17
C VAL A 119 10.39 -1.48 -15.68
N ALA A 120 11.58 -1.88 -15.26
CA ALA A 120 12.07 -1.86 -13.88
C ALA A 120 13.09 -0.74 -13.61
N SER A 121 13.10 0.31 -14.41
CA SER A 121 14.07 1.39 -14.26
C SER A 121 13.72 2.34 -13.12
N ARG A 122 14.66 2.57 -12.19
CA ARG A 122 14.52 3.56 -11.10
C ARG A 122 14.25 4.99 -11.58
N TYR A 123 14.64 5.31 -12.81
CA TYR A 123 14.40 6.64 -13.39
C TYR A 123 12.91 6.93 -13.57
N VAL A 124 12.10 5.90 -13.81
CA VAL A 124 10.63 6.05 -13.87
C VAL A 124 10.08 6.63 -12.58
N GLY A 125 10.63 6.24 -11.42
CA GLY A 125 10.25 6.79 -10.13
C GLY A 125 10.43 8.31 -10.02
N TYR A 126 11.50 8.87 -10.59
CA TYR A 126 11.70 10.32 -10.61
C TYR A 126 10.65 11.06 -11.46
N TYR A 127 10.27 10.48 -12.61
CA TYR A 127 9.18 11.04 -13.43
C TYR A 127 7.85 10.96 -12.73
N ILE A 128 7.55 9.82 -12.07
CA ILE A 128 6.34 9.66 -11.26
C ILE A 128 6.31 10.72 -10.14
N ALA A 129 7.41 10.89 -9.39
CA ALA A 129 7.50 11.89 -8.34
C ALA A 129 7.25 13.31 -8.88
N GLY A 130 7.86 13.66 -10.01
CA GLY A 130 7.63 14.96 -10.68
C GLY A 130 6.16 15.16 -11.07
N CYS A 131 5.54 14.16 -11.67
CA CYS A 131 4.11 14.21 -12.00
C CYS A 131 3.23 14.36 -10.75
N LEU A 132 3.51 13.62 -9.67
CA LEU A 132 2.73 13.71 -8.43
C LEU A 132 2.88 15.08 -7.75
N ILE A 133 4.09 15.67 -7.77
CA ILE A 133 4.31 17.03 -7.27
C ILE A 133 3.48 18.04 -8.07
N LEU A 134 3.50 17.94 -9.40
CA LEU A 134 2.69 18.81 -10.25
C LEU A 134 1.18 18.63 -9.98
N LEU A 135 0.71 17.41 -9.86
CA LEU A 135 -0.69 17.12 -9.53
C LEU A 135 -1.08 17.67 -8.15
N GLY A 136 -0.18 17.58 -7.17
CA GLY A 136 -0.40 18.13 -5.83
C GLY A 136 -0.45 19.66 -5.79
N LEU A 137 0.32 20.33 -6.65
CA LEU A 137 0.33 21.80 -6.76
C LEU A 137 -0.93 22.34 -7.46
N PHE A 138 -1.57 21.55 -8.33
CA PHE A 138 -2.76 21.94 -9.09
C PHE A 138 -3.99 21.12 -8.66
N PRO A 139 -4.71 21.50 -7.61
CA PRO A 139 -5.85 20.74 -7.09
C PRO A 139 -6.95 20.45 -8.12
N GLY A 140 -7.13 21.35 -9.09
CA GLY A 140 -8.09 21.16 -10.18
C GLY A 140 -7.80 19.91 -11.04
N VAL A 141 -6.53 19.58 -11.24
CA VAL A 141 -6.15 18.34 -11.95
C VAL A 141 -6.43 17.12 -11.09
N GLY A 142 -6.13 17.17 -9.80
CA GLY A 142 -6.48 16.12 -8.84
C GLY A 142 -7.99 15.87 -8.81
N LEU A 143 -8.79 16.91 -8.87
CA LEU A 143 -10.23 16.80 -8.90
C LEU A 143 -10.75 16.07 -10.16
N ILE A 144 -10.14 16.28 -11.33
CA ILE A 144 -10.47 15.53 -12.54
C ILE A 144 -10.32 14.03 -12.32
N PHE A 145 -9.26 13.60 -11.64
CA PHE A 145 -9.06 12.19 -11.31
C PHE A 145 -10.05 11.68 -10.25
N SER A 146 -10.43 12.52 -9.27
CA SER A 146 -11.40 12.14 -8.24
C SER A 146 -12.83 12.02 -8.76
N LEU A 147 -13.14 12.68 -9.87
CA LEU A 147 -14.42 12.56 -10.57
C LEU A 147 -14.53 11.31 -11.43
N MET A 148 -13.49 10.49 -11.50
CA MET A 148 -13.52 9.26 -12.29
C MET A 148 -14.53 8.26 -11.70
N PRO A 149 -15.51 7.79 -12.49
CA PRO A 149 -16.52 6.87 -11.99
C PRO A 149 -15.94 5.55 -11.50
N GLU A 150 -16.49 5.02 -10.42
CA GLU A 150 -16.07 3.76 -9.81
C GLU A 150 -15.97 2.58 -10.79
N PRO A 151 -16.90 2.38 -11.77
CA PRO A 151 -16.76 1.29 -12.73
C PRO A 151 -15.50 1.37 -13.61
N VAL A 152 -15.04 2.61 -13.90
CA VAL A 152 -13.82 2.82 -14.70
C VAL A 152 -12.58 2.48 -13.87
N LEU A 153 -12.56 2.94 -12.60
CA LEU A 153 -11.51 2.60 -11.63
C LEU A 153 -11.52 1.10 -11.34
N GLY A 154 -12.70 0.51 -11.12
CA GLY A 154 -12.85 -0.91 -10.78
C GLY A 154 -12.27 -1.83 -11.85
N GLY A 155 -12.48 -1.55 -13.12
CA GLY A 155 -11.91 -2.35 -14.21
C GLY A 155 -10.37 -2.34 -14.24
N ALA A 156 -9.75 -1.20 -13.94
CA ALA A 156 -8.29 -1.09 -13.89
C ALA A 156 -7.72 -1.72 -12.61
N THR A 157 -8.39 -1.52 -11.47
CA THR A 157 -7.94 -2.05 -10.18
C THR A 157 -8.02 -3.57 -10.11
N LEU A 158 -9.04 -4.20 -10.72
CA LEU A 158 -9.13 -5.66 -10.81
C LEU A 158 -7.89 -6.28 -11.46
N LEU A 159 -7.44 -5.72 -12.59
CA LEU A 159 -6.24 -6.21 -13.25
C LEU A 159 -4.98 -6.00 -12.37
N MET A 160 -4.86 -4.83 -11.77
CA MET A 160 -3.72 -4.52 -10.89
C MET A 160 -3.68 -5.44 -9.66
N PHE A 161 -4.79 -5.66 -8.98
CA PHE A 161 -4.85 -6.59 -7.85
C PHE A 161 -4.55 -8.04 -8.25
N GLY A 162 -5.02 -8.47 -9.43
CA GLY A 162 -4.64 -9.78 -9.98
C GLY A 162 -3.13 -9.93 -10.17
N THR A 163 -2.45 -8.88 -10.65
CA THR A 163 -0.98 -8.91 -10.82
C THR A 163 -0.25 -8.88 -9.48
N VAL A 164 -0.73 -8.13 -8.49
CA VAL A 164 -0.18 -8.13 -7.12
C VAL A 164 -0.32 -9.51 -6.46
N ALA A 165 -1.50 -10.13 -6.58
CA ALA A 165 -1.71 -11.50 -6.09
C ALA A 165 -0.75 -12.49 -6.75
N SER A 166 -0.55 -12.40 -8.06
CA SER A 166 0.41 -13.22 -8.80
C SER A 166 1.85 -13.00 -8.32
N ALA A 167 2.23 -11.76 -7.99
CA ALA A 167 3.53 -11.45 -7.40
C ALA A 167 3.70 -12.11 -6.03
N GLY A 168 2.70 -12.02 -5.16
CA GLY A 168 2.69 -12.67 -3.85
C GLY A 168 2.87 -14.20 -3.96
N ILE A 169 2.15 -14.84 -4.88
CA ILE A 169 2.29 -16.28 -5.16
C ILE A 169 3.72 -16.61 -5.62
N ARG A 170 4.32 -15.79 -6.49
CA ARG A 170 5.70 -16.01 -6.94
C ARG A 170 6.71 -15.89 -5.81
N ILE A 171 6.53 -14.95 -4.87
CA ILE A 171 7.41 -14.82 -3.69
C ILE A 171 7.34 -16.07 -2.83
N ILE A 172 6.13 -16.55 -2.55
CA ILE A 172 5.91 -17.76 -1.76
C ILE A 172 6.52 -18.97 -2.47
N ALA A 173 6.30 -19.12 -3.77
CA ALA A 173 6.81 -20.23 -4.56
C ALA A 173 8.34 -20.23 -4.75
N ALA A 174 9.01 -19.10 -4.58
CA ALA A 174 10.45 -18.99 -4.68
C ALA A 174 11.19 -19.65 -3.48
N GLN A 175 10.48 -19.86 -2.38
CA GLN A 175 11.02 -20.51 -1.17
C GLN A 175 10.54 -21.95 -1.04
N LYS A 176 11.34 -22.80 -0.37
CA LYS A 176 10.89 -24.16 -0.03
C LYS A 176 9.75 -24.08 0.99
N ILE A 177 8.57 -24.48 0.57
CA ILE A 177 7.40 -24.52 1.44
C ILE A 177 7.45 -25.82 2.27
N ASN A 178 8.00 -25.71 3.48
CA ASN A 178 7.98 -26.81 4.43
C ASN A 178 6.65 -26.85 5.21
N ARG A 179 6.45 -27.90 6.02
CA ARG A 179 5.22 -28.08 6.80
C ARG A 179 4.92 -26.89 7.74
N LYS A 180 5.96 -26.31 8.33
CA LYS A 180 5.82 -25.13 9.18
C LYS A 180 5.30 -23.92 8.38
N ALA A 181 5.92 -23.63 7.24
CA ALA A 181 5.50 -22.55 6.35
C ALA A 181 4.04 -22.71 5.90
N THR A 182 3.64 -23.95 5.55
CA THR A 182 2.25 -24.25 5.17
C THR A 182 1.27 -23.91 6.31
N LEU A 183 1.58 -24.31 7.55
CA LEU A 183 0.72 -24.02 8.70
C LEU A 183 0.65 -22.52 9.01
N VAL A 184 1.79 -21.83 8.96
CA VAL A 184 1.83 -20.37 9.16
C VAL A 184 1.00 -19.64 8.10
N MET A 185 1.15 -20.01 6.83
CA MET A 185 0.36 -19.42 5.73
C MET A 185 -1.14 -19.69 5.90
N ALA A 186 -1.51 -20.95 6.23
CA ALA A 186 -2.90 -21.33 6.41
C ALA A 186 -3.57 -20.51 7.52
N LEU A 187 -2.91 -20.38 8.68
CA LEU A 187 -3.43 -19.58 9.80
C LEU A 187 -3.53 -18.10 9.44
N SER A 188 -2.49 -17.56 8.81
CA SER A 188 -2.41 -16.13 8.47
C SER A 188 -3.45 -15.73 7.45
N PHE A 189 -3.60 -16.51 6.37
CA PHE A 189 -4.63 -16.24 5.37
C PHE A 189 -6.03 -16.44 5.92
N SER A 190 -6.26 -17.48 6.71
CA SER A 190 -7.59 -17.74 7.28
C SER A 190 -8.02 -16.59 8.19
N LEU A 191 -7.18 -16.15 9.12
CA LEU A 191 -7.53 -15.07 10.05
C LEU A 191 -7.56 -13.71 9.35
N GLY A 192 -6.62 -13.43 8.46
CA GLY A 192 -6.60 -12.16 7.70
C GLY A 192 -7.85 -12.01 6.83
N LEU A 193 -8.20 -13.04 6.06
CA LEU A 193 -9.40 -13.02 5.21
C LEU A 193 -10.69 -13.01 6.03
N SER A 194 -10.73 -13.69 7.20
CA SER A 194 -11.92 -13.71 8.03
C SER A 194 -12.35 -12.31 8.48
N VAL A 195 -11.39 -11.47 8.83
CA VAL A 195 -11.65 -10.10 9.28
C VAL A 195 -12.15 -9.21 8.13
N GLU A 196 -11.64 -9.39 6.92
CA GLU A 196 -12.12 -8.66 5.74
C GLU A 196 -13.52 -9.12 5.29
N MET A 197 -13.78 -10.43 5.35
CA MET A 197 -15.06 -10.99 4.90
C MET A 197 -16.18 -10.84 5.92
N VAL A 198 -15.84 -10.82 7.21
CA VAL A 198 -16.80 -10.72 8.33
C VAL A 198 -16.30 -9.67 9.34
N PRO A 199 -16.48 -8.36 9.05
CA PRO A 199 -16.00 -7.29 9.94
C PRO A 199 -16.59 -7.38 11.36
N ASP A 200 -17.78 -7.95 11.50
CA ASP A 200 -18.48 -8.11 12.77
C ASP A 200 -17.82 -9.11 13.73
N ILE A 201 -16.84 -9.90 13.27
CA ILE A 201 -16.11 -10.84 14.13
C ILE A 201 -15.41 -10.14 15.30
N LEU A 202 -15.10 -8.86 15.15
CA LEU A 202 -14.44 -8.03 16.16
C LEU A 202 -15.43 -7.20 17.02
N CYS A 203 -16.75 -7.32 16.82
CA CYS A 203 -17.73 -6.42 17.44
C CYS A 203 -17.70 -6.44 19.00
N HIS A 204 -17.29 -7.55 19.61
CA HIS A 204 -17.23 -7.71 21.07
C HIS A 204 -15.87 -7.35 21.69
N PHE A 205 -14.89 -6.95 20.87
CA PHE A 205 -13.57 -6.56 21.37
C PHE A 205 -13.51 -5.07 21.70
N PRO A 206 -12.63 -4.65 22.63
CA PRO A 206 -12.37 -3.25 22.90
C PRO A 206 -11.98 -2.47 21.64
N GLU A 207 -12.33 -1.18 21.58
CA GLU A 207 -12.09 -0.31 20.42
C GLU A 207 -10.63 -0.32 19.95
N THR A 208 -9.68 -0.34 20.89
CA THR A 208 -8.25 -0.40 20.57
C THR A 208 -7.86 -1.65 19.78
N ILE A 209 -8.38 -2.81 20.20
CA ILE A 209 -8.14 -4.09 19.51
C ILE A 209 -8.85 -4.10 18.16
N LYS A 210 -10.08 -3.61 18.11
CA LYS A 210 -10.86 -3.49 16.88
C LYS A 210 -10.13 -2.64 15.86
N ASN A 211 -9.62 -1.47 16.24
CA ASN A 211 -8.91 -0.57 15.35
C ASN A 211 -7.59 -1.17 14.80
N ILE A 212 -6.88 -1.95 15.60
CA ILE A 212 -5.63 -2.61 15.19
C ILE A 212 -5.91 -3.79 14.25
N PHE A 213 -6.87 -4.63 14.60
CA PHE A 213 -7.13 -5.89 13.89
C PHE A 213 -8.26 -5.80 12.86
N SER A 214 -8.81 -4.62 12.58
CA SER A 214 -9.82 -4.41 11.54
C SER A 214 -9.28 -4.61 10.12
N SER A 215 -7.98 -4.49 9.93
CA SER A 215 -7.32 -4.76 8.65
C SER A 215 -6.89 -6.21 8.52
N GLY A 216 -7.26 -6.87 7.44
CA GLY A 216 -6.85 -8.23 7.14
C GLY A 216 -5.34 -8.39 6.97
N ILE A 217 -4.66 -7.37 6.44
CA ILE A 217 -3.20 -7.33 6.32
C ILE A 217 -2.56 -7.34 7.71
N THR A 218 -3.03 -6.49 8.62
CA THR A 218 -2.54 -6.41 9.99
C THR A 218 -2.77 -7.74 10.72
N THR A 219 -3.98 -8.27 10.68
CA THR A 219 -4.35 -9.51 11.34
C THR A 219 -3.57 -10.70 10.77
N GLY A 220 -3.48 -10.82 9.45
CA GLY A 220 -2.69 -11.83 8.78
C GLY A 220 -1.20 -11.72 9.09
N GLY A 221 -0.63 -10.52 9.06
CA GLY A 221 0.79 -10.27 9.35
C GLY A 221 1.17 -10.60 10.79
N VAL A 222 0.39 -10.13 11.78
CA VAL A 222 0.60 -10.46 13.19
C VAL A 222 0.46 -11.97 13.42
N THR A 223 -0.55 -12.58 12.81
CA THR A 223 -0.75 -14.03 12.90
C THR A 223 0.45 -14.79 12.33
N ALA A 224 1.00 -14.33 11.21
CA ALA A 224 2.19 -14.97 10.60
C ALA A 224 3.38 -14.92 11.55
N ILE A 225 3.66 -13.76 12.16
CA ILE A 225 4.77 -13.59 13.10
C ILE A 225 4.58 -14.49 14.33
N VAL A 226 3.41 -14.39 14.97
CA VAL A 226 3.10 -15.16 16.19
C VAL A 226 3.13 -16.66 15.91
N SER A 227 2.48 -17.11 14.84
CA SER A 227 2.47 -18.52 14.45
C SER A 227 3.88 -19.03 14.13
N ASN A 228 4.71 -18.23 13.45
CA ASN A 228 6.09 -18.62 13.14
C ASN A 228 6.96 -18.79 14.38
N VAL A 229 6.72 -18.01 15.44
CA VAL A 229 7.43 -18.12 16.73
C VAL A 229 6.90 -19.29 17.54
N LEU A 230 5.57 -19.48 17.59
CA LEU A 230 4.93 -20.52 18.40
C LEU A 230 5.08 -21.92 17.81
N ILE A 231 5.00 -22.06 16.50
CA ILE A 231 5.13 -23.35 15.81
C ILE A 231 6.62 -23.74 15.75
N ARG A 232 7.09 -24.42 16.80
CA ARG A 232 8.42 -25.02 16.86
C ARG A 232 8.35 -26.43 16.29
N MET A 233 8.57 -26.56 14.99
CA MET A 233 8.75 -27.90 14.38
C MET A 233 10.24 -28.15 14.19
N LYS A 234 10.72 -29.30 14.65
CA LYS A 234 12.04 -29.80 14.26
C LYS A 234 11.95 -30.21 12.78
N GLU A 235 12.81 -29.63 11.95
CA GLU A 235 13.03 -30.05 10.57
C GLU A 235 13.63 -31.45 10.50
#